data_b5df9ab50f1dc850853da6c97f2a4edf
#
_entry.id   b5df9ab50f1dc850853da6c97f2a4edf
#
_cell.length_a   1.000
_cell.length_b   1.000
_cell.length_c   1.000
_cell.angle_alpha   90.00
_cell.angle_beta   90.00
_cell.angle_gamma   90.00
#
_symmetry.space_group_name_H-M   'P 1'
#
loop_
_entity.id
_entity.type
_entity.pdbx_description
1 polymer ?
#
loop_
_entity_poly.entity_id
_entity_poly.type
_entity_poly.pdbx_seq_one_letter_code
_entity_poly.pdbx_strand_id
1 'polypeptide(L)'
;MSKNDQDSDVTKKLSDMEIEETGKKLTHKEKKKLKKQQEYEKTVEMLTKPGGQGHSELESNFTVSQSQTQQRTNQQLENAVDIKIENFSIAAKGKELFTNASLLIAQGRRYGLVGPNGHGKTTLLRHIAKRAFPIPPTIDVLYCEQEVIADDTPAVEVVLNADVKCKDLQNECKKLENLMEQGDNTVQDRLQEVYEELKAIGADSAEPRARRILAGLGFSRSMQDRATKNFSGGWRMRVSLARALFLEPTLLLLDEPTNHLDLNAVIWLDNYLQAWKKTLLIVSHDQSFLDNVCSDIIHLDQQKLYYYKGNYTMFKKMYEQKRKEMIKAYEKQEKRIKDLKASGQSKKQAEKKQKEALTRKQEKNRTKMQKQEDDTGPQELLQKPREYIVKFSFPDPPPLQPPILGLHNVTFAYEGQKPLFIEVDFGIDLNSRIAIVGPNGVGKSTFLKLLVGELTPGKGDLIRNHRLRIGRFDQHSGEHLTAEETPSEYLMRLFDLPYEKARKQLGTFGLSSHAHTIKMKDLSGGQKARVALAELCLNAPDVVILDEPTNNLDIESIDALAEAINEYKGGVIIVSHDERLIRDTECCLHVIENQQINEIDGDFDDYRKELLESLGEVVNNPSIAANAAVLQ
;
A
#
# COMPACT_ATOMS: atom_id res chain seq x y z
N MET A 1 -33.41 -1.01 38.97
CA MET A 1 -33.95 -2.32 38.58
C MET A 1 -32.81 -3.32 38.56
N SER A 2 -32.92 -4.35 39.38
CA SER A 2 -31.80 -5.27 39.64
C SER A 2 -31.65 -6.32 38.52
N LYS A 3 -30.43 -6.86 38.37
CA LYS A 3 -30.09 -7.91 37.38
C LYS A 3 -31.09 -9.13 37.41
N ASN A 4 -31.80 -9.35 38.50
CA ASN A 4 -32.74 -10.43 38.65
C ASN A 4 -34.07 -10.22 37.89
N ASP A 5 -34.49 -8.98 37.64
CA ASP A 5 -35.72 -8.69 36.90
C ASP A 5 -35.58 -8.86 35.39
N GLN A 6 -34.35 -8.69 34.86
CA GLN A 6 -34.06 -8.92 33.44
C GLN A 6 -33.97 -10.43 33.10
N ASP A 7 -33.45 -11.25 34.01
CA ASP A 7 -33.40 -12.71 33.81
C ASP A 7 -34.78 -13.38 33.89
N SER A 8 -35.72 -12.80 34.65
CA SER A 8 -37.09 -13.30 34.71
C SER A 8 -37.93 -12.99 33.48
N ASP A 9 -37.68 -11.85 32.84
CA ASP A 9 -38.35 -11.43 31.59
C ASP A 9 -37.85 -12.21 30.36
N VAL A 10 -36.59 -12.56 30.34
CA VAL A 10 -35.99 -13.38 29.27
C VAL A 10 -36.43 -14.83 29.37
N THR A 11 -36.57 -15.36 30.59
CA THR A 11 -37.11 -16.72 30.81
C THR A 11 -38.59 -16.82 30.50
N LYS A 12 -39.40 -15.77 30.74
CA LYS A 12 -40.79 -15.72 30.32
C LYS A 12 -40.97 -15.64 28.80
N LYS A 13 -40.21 -14.80 28.11
CA LYS A 13 -40.23 -14.73 26.64
C LYS A 13 -39.76 -16.04 25.99
N LEU A 14 -38.81 -16.76 26.59
CA LEU A 14 -38.39 -18.09 26.13
C LEU A 14 -39.46 -19.15 26.32
N SER A 15 -40.25 -19.09 27.42
CA SER A 15 -41.39 -20.02 27.64
C SER A 15 -42.56 -19.75 26.70
N ASP A 16 -42.78 -18.49 26.33
CA ASP A 16 -43.85 -18.09 25.41
C ASP A 16 -43.51 -18.44 23.95
N MET A 17 -42.22 -18.34 23.54
CA MET A 17 -41.74 -18.83 22.22
C MET A 17 -41.71 -20.37 22.11
N GLU A 18 -41.61 -21.10 23.25
CA GLU A 18 -41.71 -22.57 23.27
C GLU A 18 -43.12 -23.08 22.89
N ILE A 19 -44.13 -22.25 22.97
CA ILE A 19 -45.53 -22.62 22.70
C ILE A 19 -45.95 -22.37 21.25
N GLU A 20 -45.27 -21.46 20.53
CA GLU A 20 -45.69 -21.06 19.19
C GLU A 20 -45.06 -21.86 18.01
N GLU A 21 -43.91 -22.50 18.17
CA GLU A 21 -43.22 -23.05 16.99
C GLU A 21 -43.26 -24.56 16.76
N THR A 22 -43.48 -25.47 17.69
CA THR A 22 -43.55 -26.93 17.32
C THR A 22 -44.13 -27.92 18.31
N GLY A 23 -44.65 -27.57 19.46
CA GLY A 23 -45.22 -28.58 20.40
C GLY A 23 -44.23 -29.62 20.95
N LYS A 24 -42.91 -29.45 20.73
CA LYS A 24 -41.84 -30.32 21.27
C LYS A 24 -40.93 -29.54 22.20
N LYS A 25 -40.75 -30.04 23.42
CA LYS A 25 -39.81 -29.49 24.40
C LYS A 25 -38.37 -29.60 23.87
N LEU A 26 -37.70 -28.46 23.71
CA LEU A 26 -36.28 -28.38 23.29
C LEU A 26 -35.37 -29.09 24.30
N THR A 27 -34.38 -29.83 23.77
CA THR A 27 -33.39 -30.51 24.60
C THR A 27 -32.44 -29.51 25.26
N HIS A 28 -31.82 -29.85 26.40
CA HIS A 28 -30.88 -28.98 27.11
C HIS A 28 -29.72 -28.49 26.23
N LYS A 29 -29.34 -29.26 25.20
CA LYS A 29 -28.29 -28.95 24.25
C LYS A 29 -28.73 -27.91 23.21
N GLU A 30 -29.98 -27.96 22.80
CA GLU A 30 -30.62 -26.99 21.89
C GLU A 30 -30.88 -25.66 22.60
N LYS A 31 -31.34 -25.67 23.84
CA LYS A 31 -31.49 -24.46 24.69
C LYS A 31 -30.16 -23.76 24.89
N LYS A 32 -29.05 -24.50 25.10
CA LYS A 32 -27.70 -23.92 25.21
C LYS A 32 -27.20 -23.35 23.91
N LYS A 33 -27.58 -23.94 22.77
CA LYS A 33 -27.21 -23.44 21.42
C LYS A 33 -28.01 -22.16 21.10
N LEU A 34 -29.30 -22.14 21.39
CA LEU A 34 -30.16 -20.97 21.21
C LEU A 34 -29.70 -19.78 22.08
N LYS A 35 -29.38 -20.04 23.34
CA LYS A 35 -28.88 -19.02 24.28
C LYS A 35 -27.53 -18.42 23.77
N LYS A 36 -26.66 -19.26 23.27
CA LYS A 36 -25.38 -18.82 22.64
C LYS A 36 -25.61 -18.01 21.35
N GLN A 37 -26.63 -18.36 20.59
CA GLN A 37 -26.99 -17.65 19.36
C GLN A 37 -27.62 -16.29 19.68
N GLN A 38 -28.48 -16.20 20.68
CA GLN A 38 -29.07 -14.94 21.17
C GLN A 38 -28.02 -14.02 21.82
N GLU A 39 -27.06 -14.57 22.57
CA GLU A 39 -25.92 -13.80 23.09
C GLU A 39 -25.06 -13.26 21.95
N TYR A 40 -24.85 -14.04 20.91
CA TYR A 40 -24.14 -13.61 19.71
C TYR A 40 -24.93 -12.51 18.96
N GLU A 41 -26.22 -12.67 18.72
CA GLU A 41 -27.08 -11.67 18.08
C GLU A 41 -27.14 -10.36 18.87
N LYS A 42 -27.29 -10.43 20.22
CA LYS A 42 -27.19 -9.23 21.08
C LYS A 42 -25.84 -8.55 21.02
N THR A 43 -24.76 -9.32 20.94
CA THR A 43 -23.41 -8.76 20.82
C THR A 43 -23.23 -8.08 19.45
N VAL A 44 -23.72 -8.70 18.38
CA VAL A 44 -23.73 -8.11 17.03
C VAL A 44 -24.60 -6.85 16.99
N GLU A 45 -25.77 -6.85 17.63
CA GLU A 45 -26.65 -5.69 17.70
C GLU A 45 -26.04 -4.53 18.52
N MET A 46 -25.33 -4.83 19.61
CA MET A 46 -24.57 -3.82 20.37
C MET A 46 -23.41 -3.22 19.56
N LEU A 47 -22.74 -4.04 18.73
CA LEU A 47 -21.62 -3.63 17.89
C LEU A 47 -22.07 -2.84 16.66
N THR A 48 -23.29 -3.06 16.18
CA THR A 48 -23.85 -2.41 14.98
C THR A 48 -24.68 -1.16 15.26
N LYS A 49 -25.02 -0.86 16.53
CA LYS A 49 -25.75 0.36 16.88
C LYS A 49 -24.88 1.62 16.68
N PRO A 50 -25.44 2.72 16.08
CA PRO A 50 -24.73 3.99 15.99
C PRO A 50 -24.23 4.44 17.38
N GLY A 51 -22.90 4.63 17.53
CA GLY A 51 -22.27 4.96 18.80
C GLY A 51 -21.86 3.77 19.67
N GLY A 52 -22.05 2.52 19.23
CA GLY A 52 -21.54 1.33 19.90
C GLY A 52 -20.02 1.15 19.66
N GLN A 53 -19.34 0.42 20.56
CA GLN A 53 -17.89 0.19 20.50
C GLN A 53 -17.37 -0.48 19.20
N GLY A 54 -18.24 -1.01 18.35
CA GLY A 54 -17.88 -1.64 17.07
C GLY A 54 -18.41 -0.87 15.86
N HIS A 55 -19.08 0.25 16.07
CA HIS A 55 -19.60 1.04 14.96
C HIS A 55 -18.48 1.92 14.40
N SER A 56 -17.86 1.49 13.30
CA SER A 56 -17.02 2.39 12.53
C SER A 56 -17.94 3.25 11.68
N GLU A 57 -17.83 4.57 11.78
CA GLU A 57 -18.43 5.55 10.84
C GLU A 57 -17.94 5.38 9.40
N LEU A 58 -17.07 4.38 9.18
CA LEU A 58 -16.59 3.92 7.88
C LEU A 58 -17.74 3.17 7.20
N GLU A 59 -18.46 3.88 6.33
CA GLU A 59 -19.45 3.33 5.41
C GLU A 59 -20.26 2.15 5.96
N SER A 60 -21.55 2.16 5.83
CA SER A 60 -22.53 1.14 6.27
C SER A 60 -22.24 -0.32 5.81
N ASN A 61 -21.09 -0.58 5.20
CA ASN A 61 -20.71 -1.82 4.53
C ASN A 61 -19.67 -2.66 5.29
N PHE A 62 -19.14 -2.18 6.43
CA PHE A 62 -18.10 -2.90 7.19
C PHE A 62 -18.64 -3.36 8.56
N THR A 63 -18.36 -4.61 8.89
CA THR A 63 -18.61 -5.16 10.22
C THR A 63 -17.30 -5.54 10.88
N VAL A 64 -17.10 -5.09 12.12
CA VAL A 64 -15.91 -5.41 12.94
C VAL A 64 -16.39 -6.20 14.15
N SER A 65 -15.78 -7.35 14.40
CA SER A 65 -16.00 -8.12 15.62
C SER A 65 -14.68 -8.41 16.31
N GLN A 66 -14.64 -8.28 17.62
CA GLN A 66 -13.51 -8.63 18.46
C GLN A 66 -13.96 -9.60 19.56
N SER A 67 -13.25 -10.69 19.77
CA SER A 67 -13.57 -11.59 20.88
C SER A 67 -13.21 -10.92 22.21
N GLN A 68 -14.14 -10.96 23.17
CA GLN A 68 -13.99 -10.37 24.50
C GLN A 68 -13.05 -11.16 25.42
N THR A 69 -11.95 -11.70 24.91
CA THR A 69 -10.98 -12.38 25.77
C THR A 69 -10.08 -11.35 26.44
N GLN A 70 -10.33 -11.10 27.72
CA GLN A 70 -9.63 -10.16 28.61
C GLN A 70 -9.81 -8.68 28.21
N GLN A 71 -10.86 -8.06 28.73
CA GLN A 71 -10.91 -6.60 28.88
C GLN A 71 -9.70 -6.20 29.75
N ARG A 72 -8.66 -5.65 29.12
CA ARG A 72 -7.65 -4.90 29.86
C ARG A 72 -8.39 -3.82 30.62
N THR A 73 -8.15 -3.71 31.92
CA THR A 73 -8.70 -2.61 32.72
C THR A 73 -8.31 -1.30 32.03
N ASN A 74 -9.20 -0.29 32.02
CA ASN A 74 -8.93 1.01 31.39
C ASN A 74 -7.57 1.58 31.81
N GLN A 75 -7.16 1.38 33.07
CA GLN A 75 -5.84 1.77 33.59
C GLN A 75 -4.66 1.07 32.91
N GLN A 76 -4.79 -0.20 32.49
CA GLN A 76 -3.74 -0.90 31.75
C GLN A 76 -3.64 -0.41 30.31
N LEU A 77 -4.75 0.06 29.73
CA LEU A 77 -4.77 0.64 28.40
C LEU A 77 -4.17 2.06 28.39
N GLU A 78 -4.43 2.86 29.43
CA GLU A 78 -3.91 4.22 29.58
C GLU A 78 -2.39 4.27 29.68
N ASN A 79 -1.76 3.26 30.25
CA ASN A 79 -0.30 3.16 30.41
C ASN A 79 0.38 2.32 29.33
N ALA A 80 -0.36 1.79 28.35
CA ALA A 80 0.20 0.97 27.30
C ALA A 80 0.93 1.83 26.26
N VAL A 81 2.10 1.38 25.86
CA VAL A 81 2.98 2.02 24.87
C VAL A 81 2.81 1.35 23.51
N ASP A 82 2.43 0.08 23.51
CA ASP A 82 2.24 -0.74 22.31
C ASP A 82 0.75 -0.94 22.02
N ILE A 83 0.42 -1.05 20.73
CA ILE A 83 -0.91 -1.42 20.26
C ILE A 83 -0.95 -2.94 20.14
N LYS A 84 -1.80 -3.58 20.94
CA LYS A 84 -2.02 -5.03 20.89
C LYS A 84 -3.51 -5.32 20.80
N ILE A 85 -3.95 -5.81 19.65
CA ILE A 85 -5.34 -6.17 19.36
C ILE A 85 -5.36 -7.65 19.00
N GLU A 86 -6.04 -8.45 19.81
CA GLU A 86 -6.10 -9.90 19.63
C GLU A 86 -7.46 -10.33 19.08
N ASN A 87 -7.43 -11.35 18.21
CA ASN A 87 -8.62 -12.04 17.70
C ASN A 87 -9.71 -11.11 17.13
N PHE A 88 -9.32 -10.19 16.26
CA PHE A 88 -10.29 -9.34 15.56
C PHE A 88 -10.65 -9.96 14.18
N SER A 89 -11.85 -9.64 13.71
CA SER A 89 -12.34 -10.00 12.38
C SER A 89 -12.98 -8.78 11.74
N ILE A 90 -12.70 -8.56 10.46
CA ILE A 90 -13.27 -7.48 9.64
C ILE A 90 -13.90 -8.13 8.41
N ALA A 91 -15.16 -7.81 8.14
CA ALA A 91 -15.85 -8.20 6.92
C ALA A 91 -16.36 -6.98 6.17
N ALA A 92 -16.32 -7.04 4.84
CA ALA A 92 -16.82 -6.01 3.94
C ALA A 92 -17.81 -6.63 2.96
N LYS A 93 -19.06 -6.14 2.95
CA LYS A 93 -20.11 -6.62 2.02
C LYS A 93 -20.24 -8.15 1.98
N GLY A 94 -20.13 -8.81 3.13
CA GLY A 94 -20.20 -10.28 3.24
C GLY A 94 -18.92 -11.03 2.89
N LYS A 95 -17.85 -10.34 2.48
CA LYS A 95 -16.52 -10.94 2.27
C LYS A 95 -15.67 -10.72 3.52
N GLU A 96 -15.20 -11.80 4.12
CA GLU A 96 -14.27 -11.74 5.24
C GLU A 96 -12.89 -11.29 4.74
N LEU A 97 -12.37 -10.19 5.30
CA LEU A 97 -11.05 -9.65 5.01
C LEU A 97 -10.02 -10.13 6.04
N PHE A 98 -10.42 -10.16 7.31
CA PHE A 98 -9.62 -10.66 8.43
C PHE A 98 -10.47 -11.60 9.27
N THR A 99 -9.89 -12.72 9.69
CA THR A 99 -10.57 -13.71 10.53
C THR A 99 -9.66 -14.12 11.67
N ASN A 100 -10.07 -13.81 12.91
CA ASN A 100 -9.27 -14.08 14.12
C ASN A 100 -7.81 -13.64 13.96
N ALA A 101 -7.60 -12.46 13.41
CA ALA A 101 -6.29 -11.86 13.23
C ALA A 101 -5.84 -11.15 14.52
N SER A 102 -4.54 -11.01 14.70
CA SER A 102 -3.96 -10.26 15.82
C SER A 102 -3.04 -9.18 15.28
N LEU A 103 -3.21 -7.94 15.76
CA LEU A 103 -2.38 -6.80 15.39
C LEU A 103 -1.50 -6.41 16.58
N LEU A 104 -0.19 -6.37 16.34
CA LEU A 104 0.82 -5.92 17.30
C LEU A 104 1.69 -4.85 16.66
N ILE A 105 1.68 -3.65 17.20
CA ILE A 105 2.53 -2.53 16.78
C ILE A 105 3.30 -2.05 18.01
N ALA A 106 4.60 -2.30 18.03
CA ALA A 106 5.49 -1.84 19.11
C ALA A 106 6.00 -0.43 18.83
N GLN A 107 6.19 0.34 19.89
CA GLN A 107 6.67 1.71 19.79
C GLN A 107 8.06 1.81 19.14
N GLY A 108 8.25 2.86 18.33
CA GLY A 108 9.54 3.18 17.71
C GLY A 108 9.95 2.27 16.57
N ARG A 109 9.09 1.34 16.13
CA ARG A 109 9.35 0.48 15.00
C ARG A 109 8.69 0.97 13.72
N ARG A 110 9.29 0.64 12.59
CA ARG A 110 8.80 0.98 11.25
C ARG A 110 8.32 -0.29 10.56
N TYR A 111 6.99 -0.42 10.45
CA TYR A 111 6.33 -1.60 9.89
C TYR A 111 5.95 -1.38 8.43
N GLY A 112 6.22 -2.37 7.57
CA GLY A 112 5.67 -2.47 6.24
C GLY A 112 4.56 -3.52 6.19
N LEU A 113 3.34 -3.12 5.82
CA LEU A 113 2.22 -4.03 5.65
C LEU A 113 2.14 -4.47 4.19
N VAL A 114 2.41 -5.73 3.92
CA VAL A 114 2.43 -6.32 2.58
C VAL A 114 1.39 -7.42 2.44
N GLY A 115 0.88 -7.58 1.23
CA GLY A 115 -0.13 -8.60 0.92
C GLY A 115 -0.86 -8.28 -0.38
N PRO A 116 -1.70 -9.21 -0.88
CA PRO A 116 -2.39 -9.07 -2.16
C PRO A 116 -3.33 -7.87 -2.19
N ASN A 117 -3.57 -7.31 -3.38
CA ASN A 117 -4.52 -6.23 -3.58
C ASN A 117 -5.96 -6.68 -3.31
N GLY A 118 -6.78 -5.78 -2.74
CA GLY A 118 -8.17 -6.07 -2.42
C GLY A 118 -8.38 -6.99 -1.19
N HIS A 119 -7.36 -7.22 -0.37
CA HIS A 119 -7.44 -8.05 0.85
C HIS A 119 -7.59 -7.23 2.13
N GLY A 120 -7.79 -5.91 2.03
CA GLY A 120 -8.17 -5.08 3.17
C GLY A 120 -7.03 -4.33 3.87
N LYS A 121 -5.86 -4.16 3.25
CA LYS A 121 -4.75 -3.37 3.83
C LYS A 121 -5.18 -1.96 4.18
N THR A 122 -5.69 -1.20 3.22
CA THR A 122 -6.24 0.16 3.40
C THR A 122 -7.38 0.19 4.43
N THR A 123 -8.25 -0.84 4.41
CA THR A 123 -9.34 -0.97 5.38
C THR A 123 -8.80 -1.08 6.80
N LEU A 124 -7.76 -1.88 7.02
CA LEU A 124 -7.13 -2.00 8.33
C LEU A 124 -6.56 -0.66 8.81
N LEU A 125 -5.85 0.09 7.95
CA LEU A 125 -5.31 1.40 8.29
C LEU A 125 -6.42 2.39 8.69
N ARG A 126 -7.52 2.41 7.95
CA ARG A 126 -8.68 3.27 8.26
C ARG A 126 -9.33 2.93 9.61
N HIS A 127 -9.44 1.64 9.95
CA HIS A 127 -9.97 1.21 11.25
C HIS A 127 -9.06 1.61 12.40
N ILE A 128 -7.73 1.54 12.21
CA ILE A 128 -6.76 2.03 13.20
C ILE A 128 -6.89 3.55 13.35
N ALA A 129 -6.94 4.30 12.24
CA ALA A 129 -7.03 5.76 12.22
C ALA A 129 -8.30 6.28 12.91
N LYS A 130 -9.43 5.63 12.68
CA LYS A 130 -10.72 5.98 13.29
C LYS A 130 -10.92 5.42 14.70
N ARG A 131 -9.90 4.80 15.27
CA ARG A 131 -9.94 4.19 16.61
C ARG A 131 -11.10 3.20 16.79
N ALA A 132 -11.42 2.45 15.72
CA ALA A 132 -12.41 1.36 15.79
C ALA A 132 -11.92 0.20 16.67
N PHE A 133 -10.66 0.18 17.01
CA PHE A 133 -10.02 -0.73 17.95
C PHE A 133 -9.66 -0.02 19.26
N PRO A 134 -9.48 -0.77 20.36
CA PRO A 134 -9.00 -0.22 21.64
C PRO A 134 -7.52 0.17 21.52
N ILE A 135 -7.27 1.39 21.07
CA ILE A 135 -5.93 1.99 20.98
C ILE A 135 -5.71 2.87 22.20
N PRO A 136 -4.52 2.79 22.85
CA PRO A 136 -4.19 3.64 23.99
C PRO A 136 -4.42 5.13 23.67
N PRO A 137 -5.03 5.91 24.59
CA PRO A 137 -5.32 7.32 24.35
C PRO A 137 -4.05 8.18 24.23
N THR A 138 -2.93 7.71 24.80
CA THR A 138 -1.61 8.34 24.73
C THR A 138 -0.95 8.26 23.34
N ILE A 139 -1.47 7.42 22.44
CA ILE A 139 -0.93 7.23 21.09
C ILE A 139 -1.70 8.14 20.12
N ASP A 140 -1.04 9.17 19.62
CA ASP A 140 -1.58 9.99 18.54
C ASP A 140 -1.42 9.25 17.23
N VAL A 141 -2.55 8.99 16.55
CA VAL A 141 -2.59 8.30 15.26
C VAL A 141 -2.92 9.30 14.18
N LEU A 142 -2.08 9.41 13.17
CA LEU A 142 -2.32 10.21 11.99
C LEU A 142 -2.29 9.34 10.73
N TYR A 143 -3.35 9.41 9.95
CA TYR A 143 -3.48 8.71 8.68
C TYR A 143 -3.48 9.70 7.51
N CYS A 144 -2.54 9.53 6.59
CA CYS A 144 -2.41 10.35 5.40
C CYS A 144 -3.18 9.69 4.26
N GLU A 145 -4.42 10.10 4.03
CA GLU A 145 -5.30 9.56 2.99
C GLU A 145 -5.84 10.62 2.05
N GLN A 146 -6.16 11.80 2.58
CA GLN A 146 -6.92 12.82 1.84
C GLN A 146 -6.07 14.02 1.47
N GLU A 147 -6.37 14.59 0.31
CA GLU A 147 -5.82 15.86 -0.12
C GLU A 147 -6.21 16.98 0.86
N VAL A 148 -5.33 17.97 1.00
CA VAL A 148 -5.70 19.20 1.70
C VAL A 148 -6.79 19.96 0.93
N ILE A 149 -7.62 20.70 1.66
CA ILE A 149 -8.66 21.54 1.08
C ILE A 149 -8.03 22.59 0.17
N ALA A 150 -8.64 22.79 -0.99
CA ALA A 150 -8.22 23.82 -1.93
C ALA A 150 -8.74 25.17 -1.47
N ASP A 151 -7.90 25.98 -0.84
CA ASP A 151 -8.22 27.33 -0.34
C ASP A 151 -7.14 28.35 -0.74
N ASP A 152 -7.26 29.57 -0.21
CA ASP A 152 -6.31 30.66 -0.48
C ASP A 152 -5.06 30.59 0.40
N THR A 153 -4.94 29.61 1.31
CA THR A 153 -3.82 29.47 2.22
C THR A 153 -2.57 28.96 1.49
N PRO A 154 -1.40 29.58 1.64
CA PRO A 154 -0.15 29.08 1.09
C PRO A 154 0.19 27.68 1.62
N ALA A 155 0.86 26.87 0.79
CA ALA A 155 1.22 25.50 1.16
C ALA A 155 2.03 25.43 2.47
N VAL A 156 2.99 26.35 2.68
CA VAL A 156 3.79 26.39 3.90
C VAL A 156 2.93 26.70 5.14
N GLU A 157 1.96 27.59 5.03
CA GLU A 157 1.05 27.92 6.12
C GLU A 157 0.11 26.77 6.47
N VAL A 158 -0.34 25.99 5.47
CA VAL A 158 -1.14 24.77 5.71
C VAL A 158 -0.38 23.77 6.54
N VAL A 159 0.93 23.62 6.29
CA VAL A 159 1.80 22.73 7.08
C VAL A 159 2.00 23.28 8.50
N LEU A 160 2.28 24.56 8.65
CA LEU A 160 2.49 25.20 9.97
C LEU A 160 1.21 25.20 10.81
N ASN A 161 0.05 25.48 10.19
CA ASN A 161 -1.25 25.50 10.85
C ASN A 161 -1.71 24.12 11.34
N ALA A 162 -1.06 23.05 10.92
CA ALA A 162 -1.34 21.70 11.39
C ALA A 162 -1.00 21.51 12.87
N ASP A 163 0.02 22.21 13.37
CA ASP A 163 0.34 22.25 14.80
C ASP A 163 -0.54 23.29 15.50
N VAL A 164 -1.75 22.85 15.86
CA VAL A 164 -2.77 23.70 16.52
C VAL A 164 -2.23 24.28 17.81
N LYS A 165 -1.47 23.51 18.60
CA LYS A 165 -0.93 23.95 19.88
C LYS A 165 0.08 25.10 19.72
N CYS A 166 0.99 24.97 18.76
CA CYS A 166 1.95 26.03 18.45
C CYS A 166 1.23 27.29 17.96
N LYS A 167 0.20 27.12 17.09
CA LYS A 167 -0.60 28.24 16.56
C LYS A 167 -1.39 28.96 17.66
N ASP A 168 -2.01 28.22 18.57
CA ASP A 168 -2.78 28.80 19.68
C ASP A 168 -1.87 29.60 20.60
N LEU A 169 -0.70 29.07 20.95
CA LEU A 169 0.30 29.79 21.72
C LEU A 169 0.83 31.04 21.03
N GLN A 170 1.06 30.99 19.71
CA GLN A 170 1.44 32.17 18.92
C GLN A 170 0.35 33.23 18.90
N ASN A 171 -0.92 32.82 18.78
CA ASN A 171 -2.05 33.74 18.82
C ASN A 171 -2.25 34.35 20.22
N GLU A 172 -2.05 33.54 21.27
CA GLU A 172 -2.07 34.04 22.66
C GLU A 172 -0.94 35.02 22.88
N CYS A 173 0.28 34.71 22.43
CA CYS A 173 1.43 35.61 22.50
C CYS A 173 1.13 36.98 21.88
N LYS A 174 0.63 37.01 20.64
CA LYS A 174 0.25 38.25 19.95
C LYS A 174 -0.82 39.06 20.70
N LYS A 175 -1.81 38.37 21.30
CA LYS A 175 -2.84 39.04 22.11
C LYS A 175 -2.26 39.65 23.36
N LEU A 176 -1.37 38.94 24.07
CA LEU A 176 -0.71 39.42 25.28
C LEU A 176 0.26 40.57 24.97
N GLU A 177 0.99 40.52 23.86
CA GLU A 177 1.84 41.61 23.37
C GLU A 177 1.02 42.87 23.12
N ASN A 178 -0.11 42.77 22.41
CA ASN A 178 -1.00 43.89 22.17
C ASN A 178 -1.60 44.50 23.43
N LEU A 179 -1.94 43.65 24.43
CA LEU A 179 -2.39 44.13 25.74
C LEU A 179 -1.28 44.86 26.52
N MET A 180 -0.07 44.36 26.43
CA MET A 180 1.10 44.98 27.05
C MET A 180 1.45 46.33 26.42
N GLU A 181 1.34 46.47 25.09
CA GLU A 181 1.47 47.74 24.37
C GLU A 181 0.37 48.77 24.78
N GLN A 182 -0.80 48.30 25.18
CA GLN A 182 -1.89 49.11 25.71
C GLN A 182 -1.71 49.50 27.16
N GLY A 183 -0.62 49.06 27.81
CA GLY A 183 -0.23 49.43 29.19
C GLY A 183 -0.71 48.47 30.29
N ASP A 184 -1.22 47.30 29.93
CA ASP A 184 -1.62 46.29 30.90
C ASP A 184 -0.41 45.42 31.31
N ASN A 185 0.21 45.76 32.42
CA ASN A 185 1.35 45.02 32.94
C ASN A 185 0.98 43.71 33.67
N THR A 186 -0.29 43.42 33.87
CA THR A 186 -0.73 42.21 34.61
C THR A 186 -0.51 40.92 33.79
N VAL A 187 -0.32 41.04 32.47
CA VAL A 187 -0.11 39.94 31.55
C VAL A 187 1.35 39.51 31.36
N GLN A 188 2.31 40.23 32.04
CA GLN A 188 3.74 40.01 31.82
C GLN A 188 4.19 38.60 32.18
N ASP A 189 3.74 38.08 33.32
CA ASP A 189 4.12 36.74 33.77
C ASP A 189 3.60 35.66 32.81
N ARG A 190 2.36 35.80 32.36
CA ARG A 190 1.78 34.88 31.39
C ARG A 190 2.48 34.96 30.03
N LEU A 191 2.85 36.16 29.59
CA LEU A 191 3.58 36.34 28.35
C LEU A 191 4.94 35.63 28.38
N GLN A 192 5.64 35.70 29.54
CA GLN A 192 6.90 35.01 29.72
C GLN A 192 6.73 33.48 29.69
N GLU A 193 5.71 32.95 30.34
CA GLU A 193 5.38 31.54 30.28
C GLU A 193 5.14 31.08 28.84
N VAL A 194 4.36 31.85 28.07
CA VAL A 194 4.05 31.55 26.65
C VAL A 194 5.32 31.57 25.79
N TYR A 195 6.26 32.50 26.03
CA TYR A 195 7.55 32.51 25.35
C TYR A 195 8.40 31.27 25.69
N GLU A 196 8.40 30.83 26.94
CA GLU A 196 9.11 29.63 27.36
C GLU A 196 8.48 28.37 26.73
N GLU A 197 7.14 28.30 26.70
CA GLU A 197 6.41 27.20 26.03
C GLU A 197 6.68 27.16 24.52
N LEU A 198 6.64 28.31 23.82
CA LEU A 198 6.97 28.41 22.40
C LEU A 198 8.41 27.99 22.10
N LYS A 199 9.35 28.40 22.95
CA LYS A 199 10.76 28.00 22.86
C LYS A 199 10.95 26.49 23.10
N ALA A 200 10.24 25.93 24.08
CA ALA A 200 10.26 24.48 24.37
C ALA A 200 9.71 23.63 23.22
N ILE A 201 8.71 24.13 22.52
CA ILE A 201 8.13 23.47 21.33
C ILE A 201 9.01 23.67 20.09
N GLY A 202 9.94 24.65 20.11
CA GLY A 202 10.80 24.96 18.97
C GLY A 202 10.09 25.74 17.87
N ALA A 203 9.19 26.65 18.23
CA ALA A 203 8.39 27.44 17.29
C ALA A 203 9.26 28.24 16.29
N ASP A 204 10.44 28.70 16.70
CA ASP A 204 11.38 29.44 15.83
C ASP A 204 11.95 28.57 14.70
N SER A 205 12.04 27.27 14.92
CA SER A 205 12.53 26.30 13.91
C SER A 205 11.40 25.69 13.05
N ALA A 206 10.14 25.99 13.35
CA ALA A 206 9.00 25.38 12.70
C ALA A 206 8.94 25.70 11.20
N GLU A 207 9.08 26.98 10.83
CA GLU A 207 9.03 27.40 9.41
C GLU A 207 10.18 26.83 8.58
N PRO A 208 11.46 26.91 9.00
CA PRO A 208 12.56 26.25 8.29
C PRO A 208 12.33 24.74 8.10
N ARG A 209 11.81 24.05 9.14
CA ARG A 209 11.51 22.63 9.07
C ARG A 209 10.38 22.32 8.09
N ALA A 210 9.28 23.09 8.10
CA ALA A 210 8.20 22.95 7.14
C ALA A 210 8.66 23.18 5.70
N ARG A 211 9.46 24.21 5.46
CA ARG A 211 10.04 24.52 4.15
C ARG A 211 11.01 23.44 3.65
N ARG A 212 11.81 22.86 4.53
CA ARG A 212 12.70 21.73 4.21
C ARG A 212 11.90 20.51 3.78
N ILE A 213 10.84 20.16 4.50
CA ILE A 213 9.97 19.02 4.15
C ILE A 213 9.31 19.26 2.79
N LEU A 214 8.76 20.45 2.56
CA LEU A 214 8.14 20.80 1.28
C LEU A 214 9.16 20.78 0.13
N ALA A 215 10.37 21.30 0.33
CA ALA A 215 11.44 21.26 -0.67
C ALA A 215 11.80 19.81 -1.05
N GLY A 216 11.94 18.94 -0.05
CA GLY A 216 12.18 17.51 -0.27
C GLY A 216 11.07 16.81 -1.06
N LEU A 217 9.83 17.24 -0.89
CA LEU A 217 8.68 16.75 -1.66
C LEU A 217 8.51 17.44 -3.04
N GLY A 218 9.50 18.24 -3.47
CA GLY A 218 9.56 18.82 -4.80
C GLY A 218 8.95 20.22 -4.94
N PHE A 219 8.58 20.89 -3.84
CA PHE A 219 8.07 22.26 -3.89
C PHE A 219 9.21 23.28 -3.99
N SER A 220 9.29 24.01 -5.11
CA SER A 220 10.14 25.18 -5.20
C SER A 220 9.68 26.27 -4.22
N ARG A 221 10.56 27.22 -3.90
CA ARG A 221 10.22 28.29 -2.95
C ARG A 221 8.96 29.08 -3.36
N SER A 222 8.84 29.37 -4.64
CA SER A 222 7.64 30.04 -5.19
C SER A 222 6.36 29.19 -5.05
N MET A 223 6.48 27.86 -5.12
CA MET A 223 5.36 26.94 -4.90
C MET A 223 4.97 26.86 -3.43
N GLN A 224 5.94 26.91 -2.50
CA GLN A 224 5.65 26.88 -1.07
C GLN A 224 4.78 28.06 -0.62
N ASP A 225 4.96 29.21 -1.24
CA ASP A 225 4.21 30.43 -0.94
C ASP A 225 2.92 30.58 -1.79
N ARG A 226 2.61 29.60 -2.65
CA ARG A 226 1.42 29.58 -3.50
C ARG A 226 0.22 28.98 -2.76
N ALA A 227 -0.98 29.58 -2.99
CA ALA A 227 -2.24 29.09 -2.46
C ALA A 227 -2.57 27.66 -2.91
N THR A 228 -3.11 26.84 -2.01
CA THR A 228 -3.39 25.40 -2.26
C THR A 228 -4.42 25.17 -3.35
N LYS A 229 -5.36 26.12 -3.59
CA LYS A 229 -6.31 26.06 -4.70
C LYS A 229 -5.66 26.01 -6.10
N ASN A 230 -4.43 26.51 -6.22
CA ASN A 230 -3.69 26.55 -7.48
C ASN A 230 -2.89 25.27 -7.76
N PHE A 231 -3.03 24.24 -6.92
CA PHE A 231 -2.38 22.95 -7.09
C PHE A 231 -3.34 21.88 -7.58
N SER A 232 -2.83 20.96 -8.39
CA SER A 232 -3.56 19.73 -8.74
C SER A 232 -3.72 18.82 -7.52
N GLY A 233 -4.61 17.82 -7.61
CA GLY A 233 -4.82 16.84 -6.54
C GLY A 233 -3.54 16.19 -6.03
N GLY A 234 -2.68 15.73 -6.93
CA GLY A 234 -1.40 15.11 -6.55
C GLY A 234 -0.48 16.05 -5.75
N TRP A 235 -0.44 17.33 -6.10
CA TRP A 235 0.33 18.32 -5.33
C TRP A 235 -0.31 18.60 -3.97
N ARG A 236 -1.64 18.68 -3.88
CA ARG A 236 -2.35 18.82 -2.61
C ARG A 236 -2.13 17.60 -1.70
N MET A 237 -2.02 16.38 -2.30
CA MET A 237 -1.67 15.18 -1.55
C MET A 237 -0.25 15.26 -0.96
N ARG A 238 0.72 15.84 -1.70
CA ARG A 238 2.06 16.10 -1.18
C ARG A 238 2.06 17.10 -0.01
N VAL A 239 1.21 18.13 -0.04
CA VAL A 239 1.04 19.03 1.11
C VAL A 239 0.46 18.28 2.31
N SER A 240 -0.48 17.38 2.10
CA SER A 240 -1.02 16.53 3.17
C SER A 240 0.06 15.64 3.79
N LEU A 241 0.91 15.04 2.96
CA LEU A 241 2.06 14.25 3.41
C LEU A 241 3.06 15.13 4.18
N ALA A 242 3.38 16.33 3.69
CA ALA A 242 4.25 17.28 4.37
C ALA A 242 3.71 17.63 5.77
N ARG A 243 2.42 17.87 5.88
CA ARG A 243 1.73 18.13 7.15
C ARG A 243 1.87 16.95 8.12
N ALA A 244 1.70 15.72 7.64
CA ALA A 244 1.84 14.52 8.45
C ALA A 244 3.28 14.32 8.96
N LEU A 245 4.27 14.56 8.11
CA LEU A 245 5.69 14.49 8.48
C LEU A 245 6.09 15.60 9.45
N PHE A 246 5.53 16.79 9.29
CA PHE A 246 5.81 17.94 10.15
C PHE A 246 5.29 17.73 11.58
N LEU A 247 4.12 17.14 11.75
CA LEU A 247 3.49 16.89 13.04
C LEU A 247 4.21 15.82 13.86
N GLU A 248 4.91 14.90 13.23
CA GLU A 248 5.59 13.77 13.88
C GLU A 248 4.71 13.05 14.91
N PRO A 249 3.56 12.46 14.50
CA PRO A 249 2.66 11.77 15.43
C PRO A 249 3.34 10.55 16.05
N THR A 250 2.79 10.05 17.16
CA THR A 250 3.29 8.82 17.81
C THR A 250 3.19 7.62 16.90
N LEU A 251 2.10 7.52 16.12
CA LEU A 251 1.91 6.52 15.06
C LEU A 251 1.50 7.21 13.76
N LEU A 252 2.34 7.10 12.75
CA LEU A 252 2.06 7.58 11.40
C LEU A 252 1.65 6.41 10.51
N LEU A 253 0.50 6.54 9.84
CA LEU A 253 -0.05 5.58 8.88
C LEU A 253 0.06 6.16 7.48
N LEU A 254 0.80 5.48 6.59
CA LEU A 254 0.97 5.87 5.19
C LEU A 254 0.43 4.77 4.28
N ASP A 255 -0.48 5.14 3.40
CA ASP A 255 -1.07 4.23 2.40
C ASP A 255 -0.62 4.64 1.01
N GLU A 256 0.25 3.83 0.40
CA GLU A 256 0.86 4.06 -0.91
C GLU A 256 1.44 5.48 -1.07
N PRO A 257 2.34 5.92 -0.17
CA PRO A 257 2.81 7.30 -0.16
C PRO A 257 3.59 7.69 -1.41
N THR A 258 4.13 6.72 -2.15
CA THR A 258 4.96 6.94 -3.35
C THR A 258 4.16 7.20 -4.61
N ASN A 259 2.86 6.85 -4.66
CA ASN A 259 2.05 6.90 -5.88
C ASN A 259 1.90 8.30 -6.52
N HIS A 260 2.00 9.37 -5.73
CA HIS A 260 1.86 10.75 -6.21
C HIS A 260 3.19 11.52 -6.23
N LEU A 261 4.29 10.82 -5.96
CA LEU A 261 5.62 11.39 -5.93
C LEU A 261 6.36 11.10 -7.24
N ASP A 262 7.25 12.01 -7.61
CA ASP A 262 8.28 11.70 -8.59
C ASP A 262 9.47 11.01 -7.91
N LEU A 263 10.36 10.43 -8.71
CA LEU A 263 11.50 9.69 -8.19
C LEU A 263 12.33 10.51 -7.20
N ASN A 264 12.52 11.81 -7.46
CA ASN A 264 13.31 12.69 -6.60
C ASN A 264 12.67 12.83 -5.21
N ALA A 265 11.35 13.02 -5.16
CA ALA A 265 10.60 13.09 -3.91
C ALA A 265 10.57 11.73 -3.18
N VAL A 266 10.51 10.61 -3.91
CA VAL A 266 10.60 9.26 -3.32
C VAL A 266 11.97 9.05 -2.68
N ILE A 267 13.06 9.39 -3.36
CA ILE A 267 14.42 9.27 -2.83
C ILE A 267 14.57 10.11 -1.54
N TRP A 268 14.06 11.33 -1.54
CA TRP A 268 14.10 12.19 -0.35
C TRP A 268 13.26 11.60 0.80
N LEU A 269 12.03 11.17 0.51
CA LEU A 269 11.12 10.59 1.52
C LEU A 269 11.71 9.32 2.14
N ASP A 270 12.27 8.45 1.30
CA ASP A 270 12.98 7.25 1.71
C ASP A 270 14.10 7.58 2.71
N ASN A 271 14.98 8.52 2.33
CA ASN A 271 16.06 8.98 3.19
C ASN A 271 15.55 9.62 4.50
N TYR A 272 14.48 10.41 4.43
CA TYR A 272 13.87 11.07 5.59
C TYR A 272 13.29 10.06 6.58
N LEU A 273 12.54 9.07 6.09
CA LEU A 273 11.89 8.05 6.92
C LEU A 273 12.86 7.02 7.51
N GLN A 274 14.03 6.82 6.94
CA GLN A 274 15.09 6.01 7.54
C GLN A 274 15.54 6.57 8.90
N ALA A 275 15.52 7.89 9.07
CA ALA A 275 15.84 8.58 10.32
C ALA A 275 14.63 8.73 11.26
N TRP A 276 13.45 8.22 10.88
CA TRP A 276 12.22 8.36 11.65
C TRP A 276 12.30 7.58 12.98
N LYS A 277 12.13 8.27 14.08
CA LYS A 277 12.30 7.68 15.44
C LYS A 277 11.00 7.19 16.06
N LYS A 278 9.86 7.64 15.56
CA LYS A 278 8.55 7.26 16.07
C LYS A 278 7.99 6.04 15.30
N THR A 279 6.82 5.57 15.69
CA THR A 279 6.20 4.39 15.10
C THR A 279 5.63 4.72 13.73
N LEU A 280 5.86 3.85 12.76
CA LEU A 280 5.43 4.01 11.39
C LEU A 280 4.80 2.71 10.88
N LEU A 281 3.67 2.82 10.21
CA LEU A 281 3.04 1.70 9.49
C LEU A 281 2.77 2.13 8.05
N ILE A 282 3.44 1.48 7.11
CA ILE A 282 3.38 1.78 5.69
C ILE A 282 2.73 0.64 4.93
N VAL A 283 1.81 0.95 4.04
CA VAL A 283 1.39 0.08 2.94
C VAL A 283 2.06 0.60 1.68
N SER A 284 2.84 -0.23 1.01
CA SER A 284 3.45 0.12 -0.28
C SER A 284 3.69 -1.12 -1.13
N HIS A 285 3.70 -0.94 -2.44
CA HIS A 285 4.13 -1.93 -3.42
C HIS A 285 5.56 -1.68 -3.91
N ASP A 286 6.17 -0.56 -3.53
CA ASP A 286 7.56 -0.27 -3.80
C ASP A 286 8.48 -1.05 -2.85
N GLN A 287 9.13 -2.08 -3.40
CA GLN A 287 9.99 -2.98 -2.63
C GLN A 287 11.25 -2.29 -2.10
N SER A 288 11.86 -1.39 -2.89
CA SER A 288 13.04 -0.63 -2.46
C SER A 288 12.71 0.28 -1.30
N PHE A 289 11.56 0.96 -1.37
CA PHE A 289 11.09 1.81 -0.29
C PHE A 289 10.83 1.02 1.00
N LEU A 290 10.17 -0.14 0.90
CA LEU A 290 9.96 -1.02 2.06
C LEU A 290 11.29 -1.57 2.61
N ASP A 291 12.24 -1.89 1.75
CA ASP A 291 13.52 -2.45 2.15
C ASP A 291 14.39 -1.43 2.89
N ASN A 292 14.36 -0.18 2.45
CA ASN A 292 15.15 0.90 3.01
C ASN A 292 14.56 1.46 4.32
N VAL A 293 13.24 1.58 4.40
CA VAL A 293 12.56 2.26 5.51
C VAL A 293 12.13 1.32 6.63
N CYS A 294 11.62 0.12 6.30
CA CYS A 294 10.98 -0.75 7.29
C CYS A 294 11.99 -1.56 8.11
N SER A 295 11.75 -1.63 9.43
CA SER A 295 12.49 -2.50 10.35
C SER A 295 11.83 -3.87 10.53
N ASP A 296 10.52 -3.94 10.30
CA ASP A 296 9.70 -5.14 10.44
C ASP A 296 8.67 -5.19 9.31
N ILE A 297 8.29 -6.40 8.90
CA ILE A 297 7.24 -6.62 7.89
C ILE A 297 6.06 -7.37 8.52
N ILE A 298 4.86 -6.85 8.26
CA ILE A 298 3.60 -7.51 8.57
C ILE A 298 3.04 -8.05 7.26
N HIS A 299 2.97 -9.37 7.14
CA HIS A 299 2.45 -10.03 5.93
C HIS A 299 1.01 -10.47 6.14
N LEU A 300 0.12 -9.97 5.29
CA LEU A 300 -1.27 -10.38 5.22
C LEU A 300 -1.42 -11.58 4.30
N ASP A 301 -1.63 -12.75 4.88
CA ASP A 301 -1.88 -14.00 4.16
C ASP A 301 -3.05 -14.76 4.81
N GLN A 302 -3.92 -15.37 3.99
CA GLN A 302 -5.07 -16.18 4.44
C GLN A 302 -5.91 -15.47 5.54
N GLN A 303 -6.19 -14.17 5.37
CA GLN A 303 -6.98 -13.34 6.29
C GLN A 303 -6.35 -13.17 7.70
N LYS A 304 -5.05 -13.47 7.85
CA LYS A 304 -4.27 -13.33 9.09
C LYS A 304 -3.03 -12.49 8.87
N LEU A 305 -2.48 -11.97 9.97
CA LEU A 305 -1.28 -11.16 9.97
C LEU A 305 -0.10 -11.98 10.51
N TYR A 306 0.98 -12.02 9.76
CA TYR A 306 2.23 -12.71 10.14
C TYR A 306 3.36 -11.69 10.25
N TYR A 307 4.16 -11.80 11.29
CA TYR A 307 5.20 -10.84 11.64
C TYR A 307 6.58 -11.39 11.30
N TYR A 308 7.37 -10.57 10.62
CA TYR A 308 8.76 -10.89 10.25
C TYR A 308 9.66 -9.73 10.68
N LYS A 309 10.70 -10.02 11.45
CA LYS A 309 11.73 -9.04 11.82
C LYS A 309 12.69 -8.84 10.66
N GLY A 310 13.10 -7.62 10.44
CA GLY A 310 13.99 -7.25 9.35
C GLY A 310 13.26 -6.53 8.22
N ASN A 311 14.02 -6.16 7.20
CA ASN A 311 13.53 -5.45 6.03
C ASN A 311 12.78 -6.39 5.05
N TYR A 312 12.33 -5.84 3.92
CA TYR A 312 11.57 -6.59 2.93
C TYR A 312 12.38 -7.75 2.31
N THR A 313 13.66 -7.58 2.04
CA THR A 313 14.54 -8.64 1.51
C THR A 313 14.67 -9.81 2.48
N MET A 314 14.81 -9.54 3.77
CA MET A 314 14.84 -10.58 4.81
C MET A 314 13.50 -11.32 4.91
N PHE A 315 12.40 -10.57 4.86
CA PHE A 315 11.05 -11.14 4.80
C PHE A 315 10.90 -12.10 3.61
N LYS A 316 11.29 -11.68 2.41
CA LYS A 316 11.18 -12.50 1.18
C LYS A 316 11.94 -13.82 1.33
N LYS A 317 13.16 -13.79 1.85
CA LYS A 317 13.98 -15.00 2.14
C LYS A 317 13.30 -15.93 3.15
N MET A 318 12.84 -15.39 4.28
CA MET A 318 12.15 -16.18 5.32
C MET A 318 10.82 -16.75 4.82
N TYR A 319 10.07 -15.99 4.04
CA TYR A 319 8.81 -16.44 3.46
C TYR A 319 9.02 -17.58 2.45
N GLU A 320 10.00 -17.45 1.55
CA GLU A 320 10.37 -18.52 0.61
C GLU A 320 10.82 -19.80 1.32
N GLN A 321 11.63 -19.67 2.36
CA GLN A 321 12.05 -20.83 3.16
C GLN A 321 10.84 -21.49 3.83
N LYS A 322 10.00 -20.73 4.50
CA LYS A 322 8.78 -21.22 5.13
C LYS A 322 7.84 -21.91 4.13
N ARG A 323 7.71 -21.32 2.94
CA ARG A 323 6.94 -21.91 1.84
C ARG A 323 7.51 -23.26 1.38
N LYS A 324 8.83 -23.35 1.18
CA LYS A 324 9.53 -24.60 0.84
C LYS A 324 9.30 -25.67 1.92
N GLU A 325 9.32 -25.29 3.18
CA GLU A 325 9.04 -26.20 4.31
C GLU A 325 7.58 -26.67 4.31
N MET A 326 6.63 -25.75 4.05
CA MET A 326 5.19 -26.08 3.92
C MET A 326 4.93 -27.04 2.77
N ILE A 327 5.55 -26.84 1.60
CA ILE A 327 5.42 -27.72 0.44
C ILE A 327 5.94 -29.12 0.79
N LYS A 328 7.14 -29.22 1.38
CA LYS A 328 7.70 -30.51 1.83
C LYS A 328 6.81 -31.19 2.86
N ALA A 329 6.24 -30.44 3.79
CA ALA A 329 5.32 -30.97 4.80
C ALA A 329 4.01 -31.48 4.15
N TYR A 330 3.47 -30.73 3.18
CA TYR A 330 2.30 -31.13 2.42
C TYR A 330 2.57 -32.40 1.59
N GLU A 331 3.66 -32.47 0.85
CA GLU A 331 4.06 -33.66 0.07
C GLU A 331 4.21 -34.90 0.97
N LYS A 332 4.81 -34.72 2.13
CA LYS A 332 4.95 -35.79 3.13
C LYS A 332 3.58 -36.25 3.67
N GLN A 333 2.66 -35.30 3.90
CA GLN A 333 1.28 -35.60 4.28
C GLN A 333 0.56 -36.38 3.17
N GLU A 334 0.68 -35.92 1.92
CA GLU A 334 0.01 -36.52 0.76
C GLU A 334 0.54 -37.95 0.51
N LYS A 335 1.88 -38.14 0.60
CA LYS A 335 2.49 -39.47 0.51
C LYS A 335 1.91 -40.41 1.55
N ARG A 336 1.82 -39.99 2.79
CA ARG A 336 1.23 -40.78 3.88
C ARG A 336 -0.23 -41.14 3.64
N ILE A 337 -1.03 -40.18 3.13
CA ILE A 337 -2.43 -40.44 2.75
C ILE A 337 -2.51 -41.45 1.60
N LYS A 338 -1.60 -41.37 0.61
CA LYS A 338 -1.49 -42.36 -0.49
C LYS A 338 -1.13 -43.76 0.04
N ASP A 339 -0.19 -43.86 0.95
CA ASP A 339 0.22 -45.13 1.56
C ASP A 339 -0.94 -45.77 2.36
N LEU A 340 -1.69 -44.96 3.13
CA LEU A 340 -2.88 -45.42 3.84
C LEU A 340 -4.01 -45.88 2.88
N LYS A 341 -4.17 -45.23 1.73
CA LYS A 341 -5.10 -45.69 0.69
C LYS A 341 -4.66 -46.99 0.04
N ALA A 342 -3.36 -47.14 -0.23
CA ALA A 342 -2.79 -48.37 -0.78
C ALA A 342 -2.96 -49.55 0.17
N SER A 343 -3.01 -49.33 1.49
CA SER A 343 -3.34 -50.34 2.50
C SER A 343 -4.82 -50.65 2.67
N GLY A 344 -5.68 -50.24 1.68
CA GLY A 344 -7.11 -50.60 1.65
C GLY A 344 -8.05 -49.67 2.40
N GLN A 345 -7.61 -48.49 2.84
CA GLN A 345 -8.45 -47.52 3.54
C GLN A 345 -9.18 -46.56 2.58
N SER A 346 -10.42 -46.22 2.93
CA SER A 346 -11.13 -45.18 2.16
C SER A 346 -10.47 -43.79 2.35
N LYS A 347 -10.66 -42.88 1.39
CA LYS A 347 -10.11 -41.52 1.43
C LYS A 347 -10.42 -40.81 2.76
N LYS A 348 -11.68 -40.86 3.20
CA LYS A 348 -12.12 -40.23 4.47
C LYS A 348 -11.44 -40.85 5.70
N GLN A 349 -11.24 -42.17 5.72
CA GLN A 349 -10.56 -42.85 6.83
C GLN A 349 -9.05 -42.54 6.88
N ALA A 350 -8.40 -42.46 5.70
CA ALA A 350 -6.98 -42.09 5.60
C ALA A 350 -6.75 -40.64 6.07
N GLU A 351 -7.58 -39.71 5.64
CA GLU A 351 -7.56 -38.31 6.09
C GLU A 351 -7.80 -38.18 7.61
N LYS A 352 -8.77 -38.92 8.16
CA LYS A 352 -9.06 -38.94 9.59
C LYS A 352 -7.89 -39.46 10.42
N LYS A 353 -7.29 -40.60 10.02
CA LYS A 353 -6.10 -41.15 10.68
C LYS A 353 -4.89 -40.22 10.61
N GLN A 354 -4.71 -39.54 9.49
CA GLN A 354 -3.64 -38.55 9.35
C GLN A 354 -3.87 -37.35 10.27
N LYS A 355 -5.10 -36.85 10.37
CA LYS A 355 -5.47 -35.76 11.27
C LYS A 355 -5.23 -36.14 12.75
N GLU A 356 -5.66 -37.33 13.17
CA GLU A 356 -5.41 -37.87 14.51
C GLU A 356 -3.91 -38.01 14.83
N ALA A 357 -3.11 -38.49 13.87
CA ALA A 357 -1.67 -38.60 14.03
C ALA A 357 -0.95 -37.27 14.19
N LEU A 358 -1.40 -36.23 13.46
CA LEU A 358 -0.89 -34.87 13.60
C LEU A 358 -1.27 -34.25 14.95
N THR A 359 -2.51 -34.42 15.39
CA THR A 359 -2.97 -33.94 16.70
C THR A 359 -2.19 -34.59 17.85
N ARG A 360 -2.00 -35.93 17.83
CA ARG A 360 -1.18 -36.64 18.84
C ARG A 360 0.28 -36.17 18.86
N LYS A 361 0.84 -35.82 17.68
CA LYS A 361 2.22 -35.31 17.62
C LYS A 361 2.30 -33.91 18.21
N GLN A 362 1.29 -33.04 17.95
CA GLN A 362 1.19 -31.71 18.53
C GLN A 362 1.07 -31.78 20.06
N GLU A 363 0.20 -32.65 20.58
CA GLU A 363 0.03 -32.86 22.02
C GLU A 363 1.28 -33.33 22.73
N LYS A 364 2.09 -34.22 22.07
CA LYS A 364 3.37 -34.69 22.63
C LYS A 364 4.42 -33.58 22.73
N ASN A 365 4.40 -32.63 21.80
CA ASN A 365 5.40 -31.55 21.74
C ASN A 365 5.03 -30.32 22.60
N ARG A 366 3.84 -30.30 23.22
CA ARG A 366 3.41 -29.22 24.09
C ARG A 366 4.02 -29.36 25.49
N THR A 367 4.56 -28.25 26.00
CA THR A 367 4.97 -28.13 27.40
C THR A 367 3.72 -28.05 28.32
N LYS A 368 3.88 -28.43 29.60
CA LYS A 368 2.76 -28.40 30.56
C LYS A 368 2.06 -27.04 30.68
N MET A 369 2.77 -25.94 30.54
CA MET A 369 2.21 -24.57 30.58
C MET A 369 1.35 -24.25 29.34
N GLN A 370 1.79 -24.65 28.15
CA GLN A 370 1.02 -24.44 26.91
C GLN A 370 -0.25 -25.28 26.83
N LYS A 371 -0.39 -26.33 27.63
CA LYS A 371 -1.58 -27.17 27.69
C LYS A 371 -2.76 -26.52 28.41
N GLN A 372 -2.52 -25.49 29.23
CA GLN A 372 -3.55 -24.80 30.00
C GLN A 372 -4.11 -23.54 29.31
N GLU A 373 -3.37 -22.95 28.37
CA GLU A 373 -3.73 -21.67 27.76
C GLU A 373 -4.45 -21.76 26.41
N ASP A 374 -4.29 -22.85 25.66
CA ASP A 374 -4.83 -22.97 24.31
C ASP A 374 -5.78 -24.17 24.15
N ASP A 375 -7.06 -23.88 24.07
CA ASP A 375 -8.08 -24.82 23.55
C ASP A 375 -8.05 -24.82 21.99
N THR A 376 -6.89 -25.06 21.41
CA THR A 376 -6.78 -25.24 19.97
C THR A 376 -7.36 -26.59 19.58
N GLY A 377 -8.44 -26.56 18.82
CA GLY A 377 -9.10 -27.74 18.28
C GLY A 377 -8.17 -28.66 17.47
N PRO A 378 -8.64 -29.81 17.02
CA PRO A 378 -7.82 -30.80 16.30
C PRO A 378 -7.16 -30.16 15.07
N GLN A 379 -5.87 -30.43 14.88
CA GLN A 379 -5.09 -29.87 13.78
C GLN A 379 -5.71 -30.24 12.43
N GLU A 380 -5.96 -29.26 11.60
CA GLU A 380 -6.45 -29.47 10.24
C GLU A 380 -5.35 -29.99 9.32
N LEU A 381 -5.75 -30.73 8.27
CA LEU A 381 -4.84 -31.16 7.23
C LEU A 381 -4.30 -29.95 6.48
N LEU A 382 -2.99 -29.95 6.20
CA LEU A 382 -2.36 -28.93 5.39
C LEU A 382 -3.02 -28.91 4.00
N GLN A 383 -3.43 -27.74 3.56
CA GLN A 383 -3.89 -27.52 2.19
C GLN A 383 -2.67 -27.32 1.28
N LYS A 384 -2.80 -27.67 0.01
CA LYS A 384 -1.74 -27.41 -0.97
C LYS A 384 -1.54 -25.90 -1.04
N PRO A 385 -0.30 -25.41 -0.78
CA PRO A 385 0.00 -23.99 -0.96
C PRO A 385 -0.36 -23.56 -2.38
N ARG A 386 -1.17 -22.52 -2.53
CA ARG A 386 -1.52 -21.99 -3.85
C ARG A 386 -0.28 -21.31 -4.42
N GLU A 387 0.06 -21.67 -5.64
CA GLU A 387 1.08 -20.96 -6.39
C GLU A 387 0.40 -19.79 -7.10
N TYR A 388 0.72 -18.59 -6.67
CA TYR A 388 0.39 -17.38 -7.41
C TYR A 388 1.59 -17.07 -8.29
N ILE A 389 1.55 -17.55 -9.53
CA ILE A 389 2.60 -17.33 -10.52
C ILE A 389 2.05 -16.35 -11.54
N VAL A 390 2.69 -15.19 -11.64
CA VAL A 390 2.46 -14.22 -12.71
C VAL A 390 3.66 -14.32 -13.64
N LYS A 391 3.43 -14.44 -14.93
CA LYS A 391 4.49 -14.45 -15.93
C LYS A 391 4.07 -13.58 -17.12
N PHE A 392 4.81 -12.53 -17.35
CA PHE A 392 4.69 -11.73 -18.57
C PHE A 392 5.74 -12.21 -19.58
N SER A 393 5.46 -12.02 -20.86
CA SER A 393 6.39 -12.35 -21.93
C SER A 393 6.07 -11.49 -23.15
N PHE A 394 7.09 -10.79 -23.63
CA PHE A 394 7.02 -10.07 -24.91
C PHE A 394 7.61 -10.95 -26.00
N PRO A 395 6.95 -11.10 -27.16
CA PRO A 395 7.54 -11.79 -28.30
C PRO A 395 8.78 -11.03 -28.81
N ASP A 396 9.81 -11.77 -29.23
CA ASP A 396 11.00 -11.18 -29.82
C ASP A 396 10.64 -10.43 -31.13
N PRO A 397 11.06 -9.18 -31.29
CA PRO A 397 10.79 -8.41 -32.51
C PRO A 397 11.66 -8.88 -33.68
N PRO A 398 11.19 -8.73 -34.91
CA PRO A 398 12.03 -8.94 -36.07
C PRO A 398 13.13 -7.86 -36.15
N PRO A 399 14.29 -8.15 -36.74
CA PRO A 399 15.34 -7.15 -36.90
C PRO A 399 14.87 -6.00 -37.80
N LEU A 400 15.06 -4.79 -37.33
CA LEU A 400 14.81 -3.55 -38.07
C LEU A 400 16.11 -2.82 -38.33
N GLN A 401 16.21 -2.15 -39.48
CA GLN A 401 17.38 -1.32 -39.80
C GLN A 401 17.25 0.07 -39.17
N PRO A 402 18.34 0.60 -38.57
CA PRO A 402 18.36 1.98 -38.07
C PRO A 402 18.14 3.02 -39.19
N PRO A 403 17.61 4.20 -38.88
CA PRO A 403 17.16 4.66 -37.59
C PRO A 403 15.82 4.05 -37.19
N ILE A 404 15.66 3.66 -35.89
CA ILE A 404 14.45 3.00 -35.37
C ILE A 404 13.43 4.03 -34.95
N LEU A 405 13.77 4.83 -33.92
CA LEU A 405 12.91 5.85 -33.35
C LEU A 405 13.76 6.94 -32.69
N GLY A 406 13.42 8.21 -32.93
CA GLY A 406 14.15 9.32 -32.32
C GLY A 406 13.55 10.68 -32.59
N LEU A 407 14.05 11.67 -31.89
CA LEU A 407 13.77 13.09 -32.09
C LEU A 407 15.07 13.77 -32.53
N HIS A 408 15.02 14.64 -33.53
CA HIS A 408 16.15 15.39 -33.99
C HIS A 408 15.87 16.90 -33.94
N ASN A 409 16.69 17.59 -33.14
CA ASN A 409 16.60 19.04 -32.94
C ASN A 409 15.19 19.55 -32.62
N VAL A 410 14.48 18.82 -31.74
CA VAL A 410 13.04 19.08 -31.45
C VAL A 410 12.89 20.18 -30.42
N THR A 411 12.08 21.18 -30.78
CA THR A 411 11.61 22.21 -29.86
C THR A 411 10.08 22.15 -29.80
N PHE A 412 9.56 22.08 -28.58
CA PHE A 412 8.13 21.95 -28.33
C PHE A 412 7.63 22.87 -27.21
N ALA A 413 6.49 23.52 -27.46
CA ALA A 413 5.71 24.26 -26.47
C ALA A 413 4.23 24.02 -26.71
N TYR A 414 3.42 24.00 -25.65
CA TYR A 414 1.97 24.11 -25.78
C TYR A 414 1.58 25.55 -26.13
N GLU A 415 0.45 25.73 -26.79
CA GLU A 415 -0.05 27.05 -27.19
C GLU A 415 -0.13 27.99 -25.98
N GLY A 416 0.53 29.16 -26.08
CA GLY A 416 0.56 30.17 -25.03
C GLY A 416 1.43 29.85 -23.82
N GLN A 417 2.19 28.77 -23.85
CA GLN A 417 3.09 28.38 -22.75
C GLN A 417 4.58 28.51 -23.14
N LYS A 418 5.44 28.53 -22.11
CA LYS A 418 6.89 28.50 -22.33
C LYS A 418 7.29 27.15 -22.93
N PRO A 419 8.38 27.10 -23.73
CA PRO A 419 8.88 25.85 -24.26
C PRO A 419 9.17 24.82 -23.16
N LEU A 420 8.72 23.58 -23.39
CA LEU A 420 9.06 22.44 -22.53
C LEU A 420 10.37 21.79 -22.96
N PHE A 421 10.65 21.80 -24.27
CA PHE A 421 11.85 21.24 -24.87
C PHE A 421 12.44 22.24 -25.86
N ILE A 422 13.78 22.35 -25.88
CA ILE A 422 14.53 23.22 -26.78
C ILE A 422 15.67 22.42 -27.39
N GLU A 423 15.64 22.25 -28.73
CA GLU A 423 16.71 21.61 -29.50
C GLU A 423 17.12 20.23 -28.93
N VAL A 424 16.12 19.38 -28.63
CA VAL A 424 16.36 18.07 -28.05
C VAL A 424 16.67 17.05 -29.12
N ASP A 425 17.78 16.34 -28.93
CA ASP A 425 18.16 15.15 -29.68
C ASP A 425 18.02 13.89 -28.82
N PHE A 426 17.33 12.90 -29.34
CA PHE A 426 17.12 11.63 -28.66
C PHE A 426 16.96 10.50 -29.67
N GLY A 427 17.57 9.35 -29.42
CA GLY A 427 17.45 8.20 -30.32
C GLY A 427 17.53 6.89 -29.57
N ILE A 428 16.76 5.92 -30.04
CA ILE A 428 16.77 4.55 -29.54
C ILE A 428 16.91 3.55 -30.67
N ASP A 429 17.46 2.40 -30.32
CA ASP A 429 17.49 1.20 -31.14
C ASP A 429 16.80 0.02 -30.42
N LEU A 430 16.79 -1.16 -31.05
CA LEU A 430 16.18 -2.35 -30.46
C LEU A 430 16.90 -2.89 -29.23
N ASN A 431 18.13 -2.46 -28.96
CA ASN A 431 18.90 -2.88 -27.77
C ASN A 431 18.84 -1.85 -26.65
N SER A 432 18.20 -0.71 -26.88
CA SER A 432 18.13 0.38 -25.90
C SER A 432 17.24 0.01 -24.71
N ARG A 433 17.76 0.29 -23.51
CA ARG A 433 17.07 0.19 -22.23
C ARG A 433 17.19 1.53 -21.54
N ILE A 434 16.14 2.33 -21.55
CA ILE A 434 16.18 3.72 -21.09
C ILE A 434 15.12 3.93 -20.01
N ALA A 435 15.55 4.48 -18.89
CA ALA A 435 14.67 4.99 -17.85
C ALA A 435 14.69 6.51 -17.86
N ILE A 436 13.52 7.13 -18.01
CA ILE A 436 13.37 8.58 -18.01
C ILE A 436 12.91 9.01 -16.62
N VAL A 437 13.69 9.87 -16.01
CA VAL A 437 13.45 10.40 -14.67
C VAL A 437 13.38 11.93 -14.69
N GLY A 438 12.84 12.52 -13.64
CA GLY A 438 12.73 13.96 -13.49
C GLY A 438 11.51 14.37 -12.68
N PRO A 439 11.43 15.64 -12.26
CA PRO A 439 10.32 16.15 -11.47
C PRO A 439 8.97 16.01 -12.17
N ASN A 440 7.89 16.00 -11.38
CA ASN A 440 6.55 16.03 -11.95
C ASN A 440 6.29 17.39 -12.62
N GLY A 441 5.65 17.35 -13.79
CA GLY A 441 5.36 18.55 -14.57
C GLY A 441 6.48 19.01 -15.50
N VAL A 442 7.64 18.34 -15.52
CA VAL A 442 8.76 18.70 -16.40
C VAL A 442 8.54 18.33 -17.87
N GLY A 443 7.50 17.52 -18.17
CA GLY A 443 7.13 17.14 -19.52
C GLY A 443 7.41 15.69 -19.89
N LYS A 444 7.64 14.77 -18.94
CA LYS A 444 7.91 13.33 -19.22
C LYS A 444 6.85 12.71 -20.15
N SER A 445 5.57 12.82 -19.79
CA SER A 445 4.48 12.27 -20.62
C SER A 445 4.33 13.02 -21.96
N THR A 446 4.63 14.33 -22.01
CA THR A 446 4.69 15.10 -23.27
C THR A 446 5.79 14.60 -24.18
N PHE A 447 6.96 14.30 -23.62
CA PHE A 447 8.07 13.70 -24.37
C PHE A 447 7.69 12.35 -24.99
N LEU A 448 7.04 11.48 -24.20
CA LEU A 448 6.56 10.20 -24.74
C LEU A 448 5.52 10.39 -25.86
N LYS A 449 4.62 11.37 -25.75
CA LYS A 449 3.64 11.70 -26.81
C LYS A 449 4.31 12.22 -28.08
N LEU A 450 5.38 13.02 -27.95
CA LEU A 450 6.19 13.46 -29.11
C LEU A 450 6.86 12.26 -29.77
N LEU A 451 7.41 11.35 -28.99
CA LEU A 451 8.12 10.18 -29.48
C LEU A 451 7.18 9.18 -30.21
N VAL A 452 5.96 9.03 -29.73
CA VAL A 452 4.94 8.19 -30.38
C VAL A 452 4.35 8.88 -31.63
N GLY A 453 4.45 10.22 -31.72
CA GLY A 453 3.91 11.01 -32.82
C GLY A 453 2.46 11.47 -32.59
N GLU A 454 1.98 11.43 -31.33
CA GLU A 454 0.68 12.01 -30.96
C GLU A 454 0.72 13.55 -30.92
N LEU A 455 1.90 14.11 -30.68
CA LEU A 455 2.16 15.55 -30.73
C LEU A 455 3.17 15.85 -31.84
N THR A 456 2.93 16.91 -32.57
CA THR A 456 3.86 17.40 -33.60
C THR A 456 4.83 18.42 -32.98
N PRO A 457 6.14 18.29 -33.19
CA PRO A 457 7.09 19.29 -32.72
C PRO A 457 6.87 20.64 -33.43
N GLY A 458 7.16 21.74 -32.73
CA GLY A 458 7.11 23.08 -33.33
C GLY A 458 8.30 23.33 -34.27
N LYS A 459 9.46 22.72 -33.96
CA LYS A 459 10.66 22.66 -34.78
C LYS A 459 11.33 21.29 -34.62
N GLY A 460 12.11 20.89 -35.60
CA GLY A 460 12.78 19.57 -35.63
C GLY A 460 11.88 18.47 -36.15
N ASP A 461 12.40 17.26 -36.19
CA ASP A 461 11.77 16.13 -36.84
C ASP A 461 11.67 14.91 -35.94
N LEU A 462 10.57 14.17 -36.09
CA LEU A 462 10.41 12.84 -35.52
C LEU A 462 10.94 11.81 -36.55
N ILE A 463 11.97 11.10 -36.16
CA ILE A 463 12.53 10.00 -36.93
C ILE A 463 11.86 8.70 -36.49
N ARG A 464 11.17 8.03 -37.42
CA ARG A 464 10.48 6.78 -37.12
C ARG A 464 10.58 5.81 -38.31
N ASN A 465 11.00 4.58 -38.02
CA ASN A 465 10.99 3.52 -39.02
C ASN A 465 9.53 3.19 -39.41
N HIS A 466 9.23 3.11 -40.69
CA HIS A 466 7.87 2.87 -41.21
C HIS A 466 7.28 1.50 -40.84
N ARG A 467 8.12 0.52 -40.47
CA ARG A 467 7.69 -0.82 -40.03
C ARG A 467 7.61 -0.96 -38.52
N LEU A 468 7.98 0.08 -37.77
CA LEU A 468 8.06 0.05 -36.31
C LEU A 468 6.67 -0.07 -35.69
N ARG A 469 6.48 -1.07 -34.83
CA ARG A 469 5.32 -1.24 -33.98
C ARG A 469 5.70 -0.79 -32.57
N ILE A 470 5.08 0.29 -32.11
CA ILE A 470 5.26 0.83 -30.77
C ILE A 470 4.15 0.29 -29.90
N GLY A 471 4.48 -0.39 -28.81
CA GLY A 471 3.58 -0.73 -27.74
C GLY A 471 3.67 0.30 -26.63
N ARG A 472 2.53 0.87 -26.22
CA ARG A 472 2.45 1.84 -25.13
C ARG A 472 1.59 1.33 -24.01
N PHE A 473 2.07 1.47 -22.80
CA PHE A 473 1.32 1.32 -21.57
C PHE A 473 1.45 2.60 -20.75
N ASP A 474 0.33 3.21 -20.42
CA ASP A 474 0.27 4.42 -19.60
C ASP A 474 -0.66 4.24 -18.40
N GLN A 475 -0.65 5.22 -17.52
CA GLN A 475 -1.47 5.23 -16.30
C GLN A 475 -2.99 5.06 -16.59
N HIS A 476 -3.44 5.47 -17.78
CA HIS A 476 -4.83 5.41 -18.22
C HIS A 476 -5.13 4.24 -19.17
N SER A 477 -4.17 3.34 -19.40
CA SER A 477 -4.35 2.20 -20.33
C SER A 477 -5.53 1.29 -19.96
N GLY A 478 -5.88 1.24 -18.68
CA GLY A 478 -7.08 0.53 -18.21
C GLY A 478 -8.41 1.24 -18.54
N GLU A 479 -8.40 2.51 -18.88
CA GLU A 479 -9.60 3.30 -19.21
C GLU A 479 -10.03 3.13 -20.67
N HIS A 480 -9.10 2.77 -21.56
CA HIS A 480 -9.36 2.51 -22.98
C HIS A 480 -10.05 1.15 -23.23
N LEU A 481 -10.09 0.29 -22.20
CA LEU A 481 -10.74 -1.01 -22.29
C LEU A 481 -12.25 -0.85 -22.42
N THR A 482 -12.87 -1.66 -23.28
CA THR A 482 -14.32 -1.64 -23.52
C THR A 482 -15.08 -2.05 -22.25
N ALA A 483 -15.75 -1.10 -21.60
CA ALA A 483 -16.35 -1.27 -20.27
C ALA A 483 -17.37 -2.41 -20.16
N GLU A 484 -18.13 -2.68 -21.24
CA GLU A 484 -19.23 -3.65 -21.24
C GLU A 484 -18.81 -5.08 -21.60
N GLU A 485 -17.60 -5.28 -22.14
CA GLU A 485 -17.07 -6.61 -22.48
C GLU A 485 -16.37 -7.24 -21.26
N THR A 486 -16.26 -8.56 -21.27
CA THR A 486 -15.40 -9.30 -20.35
C THR A 486 -13.97 -9.36 -20.88
N PRO A 487 -12.94 -9.53 -20.04
CA PRO A 487 -11.56 -9.67 -20.51
C PRO A 487 -11.35 -10.78 -21.53
N SER A 488 -12.05 -11.91 -21.37
CA SER A 488 -11.97 -13.02 -22.34
C SER A 488 -12.57 -12.66 -23.69
N GLU A 489 -13.75 -12.03 -23.72
CA GLU A 489 -14.39 -11.58 -24.97
C GLU A 489 -13.56 -10.52 -25.68
N TYR A 490 -12.98 -9.58 -24.91
CA TYR A 490 -12.12 -8.52 -25.42
C TYR A 490 -10.90 -9.08 -26.18
N LEU A 491 -10.14 -9.99 -25.55
CA LEU A 491 -8.98 -10.61 -26.20
C LEU A 491 -9.36 -11.51 -27.38
N MET A 492 -10.48 -12.22 -27.29
CA MET A 492 -10.99 -13.01 -28.40
C MET A 492 -11.29 -12.14 -29.65
N ARG A 493 -11.94 -10.99 -29.43
CA ARG A 493 -12.29 -10.05 -30.48
C ARG A 493 -11.07 -9.38 -31.12
N LEU A 494 -10.10 -8.97 -30.32
CA LEU A 494 -8.91 -8.24 -30.83
C LEU A 494 -7.91 -9.14 -31.55
N PHE A 495 -7.75 -10.39 -31.09
CA PHE A 495 -6.66 -11.26 -31.54
C PHE A 495 -7.18 -12.56 -32.21
N ASP A 496 -8.48 -12.66 -32.43
CA ASP A 496 -9.13 -13.87 -33.00
C ASP A 496 -8.71 -15.17 -32.29
N LEU A 497 -8.64 -15.09 -30.93
CA LEU A 497 -8.21 -16.21 -30.10
C LEU A 497 -9.39 -17.10 -29.70
N PRO A 498 -9.21 -18.45 -29.67
CA PRO A 498 -10.16 -19.34 -29.02
C PRO A 498 -10.34 -19.00 -27.54
N TYR A 499 -11.56 -19.18 -27.02
CA TYR A 499 -11.93 -18.86 -25.64
C TYR A 499 -10.94 -19.42 -24.58
N GLU A 500 -10.53 -20.67 -24.73
CA GLU A 500 -9.58 -21.32 -23.80
C GLU A 500 -8.20 -20.67 -23.84
N LYS A 501 -7.72 -20.26 -25.04
CA LYS A 501 -6.44 -19.57 -25.17
C LYS A 501 -6.49 -18.18 -24.57
N ALA A 502 -7.57 -17.42 -24.77
CA ALA A 502 -7.75 -16.12 -24.16
C ALA A 502 -7.74 -16.23 -22.62
N ARG A 503 -8.47 -17.18 -22.06
CA ARG A 503 -8.47 -17.44 -20.61
C ARG A 503 -7.12 -17.91 -20.07
N LYS A 504 -6.41 -18.74 -20.83
CA LYS A 504 -5.05 -19.18 -20.45
C LYS A 504 -4.10 -17.98 -20.38
N GLN A 505 -4.15 -17.09 -21.37
CA GLN A 505 -3.35 -15.87 -21.38
C GLN A 505 -3.66 -15.01 -20.15
N LEU A 506 -4.94 -14.68 -19.90
CA LEU A 506 -5.34 -13.91 -18.73
C LEU A 506 -4.88 -14.56 -17.40
N GLY A 507 -4.95 -15.87 -17.31
CA GLY A 507 -4.44 -16.61 -16.15
C GLY A 507 -2.92 -16.49 -15.99
N THR A 508 -2.15 -16.48 -17.08
CA THR A 508 -0.70 -16.28 -17.07
C THR A 508 -0.35 -14.87 -16.56
N PHE A 509 -1.18 -13.86 -16.89
CA PHE A 509 -1.05 -12.50 -16.39
C PHE A 509 -1.59 -12.30 -14.95
N GLY A 510 -1.90 -13.39 -14.25
CA GLY A 510 -2.30 -13.35 -12.85
C GLY A 510 -3.75 -12.94 -12.59
N LEU A 511 -4.61 -12.90 -13.62
CA LEU A 511 -6.04 -12.73 -13.41
C LEU A 511 -6.66 -14.03 -12.88
N SER A 512 -7.46 -13.90 -11.82
CA SER A 512 -8.24 -15.02 -11.30
C SER A 512 -9.30 -15.49 -12.33
N SER A 513 -9.61 -16.77 -12.36
CA SER A 513 -10.60 -17.33 -13.29
C SER A 513 -11.98 -16.65 -13.21
N HIS A 514 -12.35 -16.13 -12.05
CA HIS A 514 -13.57 -15.36 -11.84
C HIS A 514 -13.50 -14.00 -12.56
N ALA A 515 -12.37 -13.32 -12.52
CA ALA A 515 -12.19 -12.02 -13.17
C ALA A 515 -12.25 -12.09 -14.71
N HIS A 516 -12.00 -13.27 -15.31
CA HIS A 516 -12.09 -13.45 -16.77
C HIS A 516 -13.50 -13.24 -17.34
N THR A 517 -14.52 -13.41 -16.50
CA THR A 517 -15.95 -13.40 -16.89
C THR A 517 -16.73 -12.23 -16.30
N ILE A 518 -16.07 -11.34 -15.57
CA ILE A 518 -16.66 -10.10 -15.06
C ILE A 518 -16.49 -9.00 -16.11
N LYS A 519 -17.47 -8.12 -16.25
CA LYS A 519 -17.35 -6.95 -17.13
C LYS A 519 -16.20 -6.05 -16.68
N MET A 520 -15.47 -5.49 -17.64
CA MET A 520 -14.28 -4.68 -17.35
C MET A 520 -14.56 -3.47 -16.48
N LYS A 521 -15.77 -2.89 -16.55
CA LYS A 521 -16.18 -1.78 -15.66
C LYS A 521 -16.14 -2.15 -14.18
N ASP A 522 -16.41 -3.42 -13.85
CA ASP A 522 -16.51 -3.93 -12.47
C ASP A 522 -15.17 -4.48 -11.95
N LEU A 523 -14.12 -4.47 -12.76
CA LEU A 523 -12.78 -4.87 -12.38
C LEU A 523 -12.07 -3.78 -11.58
N SER A 524 -11.19 -4.20 -10.65
CA SER A 524 -10.29 -3.27 -9.96
C SER A 524 -9.24 -2.68 -10.92
N GLY A 525 -8.67 -1.52 -10.56
CA GLY A 525 -7.63 -0.86 -11.36
C GLY A 525 -6.46 -1.80 -11.70
N GLY A 526 -5.97 -2.57 -10.72
CA GLY A 526 -4.90 -3.55 -10.95
C GLY A 526 -5.29 -4.71 -11.88
N GLN A 527 -6.57 -5.13 -11.86
CA GLN A 527 -7.05 -6.14 -12.80
C GLN A 527 -7.14 -5.58 -14.22
N LYS A 528 -7.60 -4.34 -14.39
CA LYS A 528 -7.62 -3.64 -15.69
C LYS A 528 -6.20 -3.46 -16.23
N ALA A 529 -5.25 -3.06 -15.40
CA ALA A 529 -3.84 -2.92 -15.78
C ALA A 529 -3.25 -4.24 -16.32
N ARG A 530 -3.59 -5.38 -15.71
CA ARG A 530 -3.15 -6.69 -16.19
C ARG A 530 -3.78 -7.08 -17.54
N VAL A 531 -5.04 -6.72 -17.78
CA VAL A 531 -5.67 -6.91 -19.11
C VAL A 531 -4.97 -6.07 -20.15
N ALA A 532 -4.68 -4.80 -19.86
CA ALA A 532 -3.95 -3.92 -20.76
C ALA A 532 -2.51 -4.40 -21.04
N LEU A 533 -1.82 -4.97 -20.06
CA LEU A 533 -0.51 -5.61 -20.26
C LEU A 533 -0.61 -6.86 -21.13
N ALA A 534 -1.67 -7.66 -20.95
CA ALA A 534 -1.90 -8.83 -21.81
C ALA A 534 -2.13 -8.41 -23.27
N GLU A 535 -2.91 -7.38 -23.51
CA GLU A 535 -3.10 -6.77 -24.83
C GLU A 535 -1.77 -6.29 -25.42
N LEU A 536 -1.00 -5.53 -24.65
CA LEU A 536 0.31 -5.01 -25.05
C LEU A 536 1.26 -6.14 -25.51
N CYS A 537 1.36 -7.22 -24.72
CA CYS A 537 2.21 -8.36 -25.06
C CYS A 537 1.72 -9.11 -26.31
N LEU A 538 0.41 -9.26 -26.49
CA LEU A 538 -0.18 -9.93 -27.65
C LEU A 538 -0.02 -9.12 -28.94
N ASN A 539 0.07 -7.79 -28.86
CA ASN A 539 0.35 -6.92 -30.01
C ASN A 539 1.78 -7.09 -30.57
N ALA A 540 2.65 -7.81 -29.89
CA ALA A 540 4.02 -8.08 -30.31
C ALA A 540 4.77 -6.80 -30.74
N PRO A 541 4.98 -5.80 -29.86
CA PRO A 541 5.65 -4.56 -30.20
C PRO A 541 7.14 -4.78 -30.48
N ASP A 542 7.75 -3.87 -31.24
CA ASP A 542 9.19 -3.82 -31.48
C ASP A 542 9.89 -2.90 -30.48
N VAL A 543 9.19 -1.85 -30.04
CA VAL A 543 9.58 -0.93 -28.95
C VAL A 543 8.43 -0.84 -27.97
N VAL A 544 8.75 -0.96 -26.69
CA VAL A 544 7.80 -0.85 -25.58
C VAL A 544 8.06 0.44 -24.80
N ILE A 545 7.01 1.23 -24.63
CA ILE A 545 7.01 2.47 -23.83
C ILE A 545 6.09 2.26 -22.64
N LEU A 546 6.65 2.33 -21.43
CA LEU A 546 5.94 2.13 -20.17
C LEU A 546 5.94 3.45 -19.37
N ASP A 547 4.78 4.07 -19.21
CA ASP A 547 4.59 5.28 -18.42
C ASP A 547 3.95 4.93 -17.08
N GLU A 548 4.74 4.94 -16.00
CA GLU A 548 4.36 4.58 -14.62
C GLU A 548 3.66 3.21 -14.52
N PRO A 549 4.27 2.13 -15.02
CA PRO A 549 3.59 0.83 -15.10
C PRO A 549 3.33 0.19 -13.73
N THR A 550 3.99 0.64 -12.69
CA THR A 550 3.93 0.04 -11.34
C THR A 550 2.75 0.51 -10.50
N ASN A 551 2.12 1.64 -10.85
CA ASN A 551 1.12 2.31 -10.01
C ASN A 551 -0.09 1.45 -9.60
N ASN A 552 -0.48 0.45 -10.37
CA ASN A 552 -1.64 -0.40 -10.09
C ASN A 552 -1.30 -1.89 -10.01
N LEU A 553 -0.01 -2.23 -10.03
CA LEU A 553 0.46 -3.61 -9.97
C LEU A 553 0.84 -4.00 -8.55
N ASP A 554 0.64 -5.26 -8.21
CA ASP A 554 1.20 -5.85 -7.00
C ASP A 554 2.67 -6.24 -7.21
N ILE A 555 3.34 -6.49 -6.11
CA ILE A 555 4.78 -6.78 -6.09
C ILE A 555 5.15 -7.93 -7.03
N GLU A 556 4.35 -8.99 -7.07
CA GLU A 556 4.58 -10.16 -7.92
C GLU A 556 4.45 -9.81 -9.41
N SER A 557 3.53 -8.91 -9.75
CA SER A 557 3.38 -8.43 -11.14
C SER A 557 4.52 -7.50 -11.56
N ILE A 558 5.06 -6.69 -10.64
CA ILE A 558 6.23 -5.84 -10.90
C ILE A 558 7.47 -6.71 -11.14
N ASP A 559 7.70 -7.73 -10.30
CA ASP A 559 8.80 -8.69 -10.49
C ASP A 559 8.68 -9.42 -11.85
N ALA A 560 7.47 -9.86 -12.22
CA ALA A 560 7.22 -10.50 -13.52
C ALA A 560 7.43 -9.57 -14.70
N LEU A 561 7.09 -8.27 -14.56
CA LEU A 561 7.32 -7.25 -15.57
C LEU A 561 8.83 -7.01 -15.77
N ALA A 562 9.60 -6.91 -14.69
CA ALA A 562 11.04 -6.76 -14.74
C ALA A 562 11.71 -7.97 -15.45
N GLU A 563 11.31 -9.20 -15.12
CA GLU A 563 11.76 -10.41 -15.84
C GLU A 563 11.43 -10.36 -17.33
N ALA A 564 10.18 -9.99 -17.68
CA ALA A 564 9.76 -9.91 -19.08
C ALA A 564 10.55 -8.87 -19.87
N ILE A 565 10.87 -7.72 -19.27
CA ILE A 565 11.69 -6.69 -19.86
C ILE A 565 13.11 -7.19 -20.08
N ASN A 566 13.70 -7.92 -19.13
CA ASN A 566 15.05 -8.47 -19.24
C ASN A 566 15.16 -9.54 -20.32
N GLU A 567 14.14 -10.38 -20.49
CA GLU A 567 14.08 -11.40 -21.55
C GLU A 567 13.80 -10.82 -22.94
N TYR A 568 13.19 -9.65 -23.00
CA TYR A 568 12.76 -9.02 -24.25
C TYR A 568 13.93 -8.46 -25.05
N LYS A 569 13.92 -8.66 -26.38
CA LYS A 569 14.99 -8.23 -27.30
C LYS A 569 14.65 -6.98 -28.11
N GLY A 570 13.60 -6.27 -27.77
CA GLY A 570 13.22 -5.01 -28.38
C GLY A 570 13.65 -3.80 -27.55
N GLY A 571 13.46 -2.59 -28.07
CA GLY A 571 13.76 -1.35 -27.36
C GLY A 571 12.75 -1.12 -26.22
N VAL A 572 13.23 -0.59 -25.09
CA VAL A 572 12.39 -0.30 -23.92
C VAL A 572 12.66 1.10 -23.41
N ILE A 573 11.59 1.86 -23.20
CA ILE A 573 11.59 3.15 -22.51
C ILE A 573 10.65 3.04 -21.31
N ILE A 574 11.14 3.36 -20.13
CA ILE A 574 10.40 3.31 -18.89
C ILE A 574 10.40 4.71 -18.25
N VAL A 575 9.23 5.23 -17.90
CA VAL A 575 9.07 6.32 -16.94
C VAL A 575 8.56 5.71 -15.67
N SER A 576 9.33 5.74 -14.60
CA SER A 576 8.93 5.16 -13.31
C SER A 576 9.60 5.87 -12.15
N HIS A 577 8.93 5.88 -11.02
CA HIS A 577 9.48 6.25 -9.72
C HIS A 577 9.95 5.02 -8.91
N ASP A 578 9.78 3.81 -9.44
CA ASP A 578 10.20 2.56 -8.80
C ASP A 578 11.69 2.29 -9.08
N GLU A 579 12.53 2.57 -8.07
CA GLU A 579 13.98 2.37 -8.10
C GLU A 579 14.34 0.93 -8.48
N ARG A 580 13.61 -0.05 -7.93
CA ARG A 580 13.92 -1.46 -8.14
C ARG A 580 13.67 -1.88 -9.59
N LEU A 581 12.54 -1.45 -10.18
CA LEU A 581 12.28 -1.73 -11.59
C LEU A 581 13.39 -1.18 -12.48
N ILE A 582 13.87 0.04 -12.22
CA ILE A 582 14.95 0.68 -12.95
C ILE A 582 16.26 -0.12 -12.81
N ARG A 583 16.60 -0.54 -11.58
CA ARG A 583 17.84 -1.31 -11.32
C ARG A 583 17.77 -2.73 -11.91
N ASP A 584 16.66 -3.43 -11.66
CA ASP A 584 16.50 -4.81 -12.11
C ASP A 584 16.43 -4.94 -13.64
N THR A 585 16.06 -3.87 -14.35
CA THR A 585 16.02 -3.83 -15.82
C THR A 585 17.29 -3.25 -16.45
N GLU A 586 18.29 -2.89 -15.65
CA GLU A 586 19.58 -2.34 -16.10
C GLU A 586 19.43 -1.19 -17.10
N CYS A 587 18.47 -0.29 -16.86
CA CYS A 587 18.19 0.84 -17.73
C CYS A 587 19.22 1.96 -17.56
N CYS A 588 19.66 2.56 -18.68
CA CYS A 588 20.39 3.82 -18.67
C CYS A 588 19.46 4.96 -18.22
N LEU A 589 19.93 5.78 -17.28
CA LEU A 589 19.16 6.91 -16.77
C LEU A 589 19.26 8.12 -17.68
N HIS A 590 18.11 8.67 -18.04
CA HIS A 590 18.00 9.95 -18.73
C HIS A 590 17.17 10.90 -17.89
N VAL A 591 17.71 12.06 -17.58
CA VAL A 591 17.02 13.10 -16.78
C VAL A 591 16.46 14.16 -17.70
N ILE A 592 15.19 14.48 -17.51
CA ILE A 592 14.56 15.66 -18.12
C ILE A 592 14.68 16.81 -17.15
N GLU A 593 15.52 17.77 -17.48
CA GLU A 593 15.73 18.99 -16.72
C GLU A 593 16.14 20.15 -17.64
N ASN A 594 15.93 21.38 -17.21
CA ASN A 594 16.32 22.57 -17.96
C ASN A 594 15.91 22.55 -19.45
N GLN A 595 14.70 21.99 -19.75
CA GLN A 595 14.15 21.86 -21.10
C GLN A 595 14.94 20.94 -22.05
N GLN A 596 15.84 20.10 -21.50
CA GLN A 596 16.67 19.15 -22.21
C GLN A 596 16.55 17.74 -21.63
N ILE A 597 17.07 16.76 -22.36
CA ILE A 597 17.18 15.38 -21.92
C ILE A 597 18.65 15.01 -21.92
N ASN A 598 19.15 14.67 -20.74
CA ASN A 598 20.56 14.35 -20.58
C ASN A 598 20.70 12.92 -20.04
N GLU A 599 21.62 12.15 -20.60
CA GLU A 599 22.06 10.89 -20.04
C GLU A 599 22.91 11.16 -18.79
N ILE A 600 22.71 10.39 -17.74
CA ILE A 600 23.48 10.49 -16.50
C ILE A 600 24.69 9.57 -16.60
N ASP A 601 25.88 10.14 -16.43
CA ASP A 601 27.12 9.38 -16.26
C ASP A 601 27.17 8.79 -14.85
N GLY A 602 27.02 7.47 -14.72
CA GLY A 602 27.06 6.76 -13.45
C GLY A 602 25.86 5.84 -13.23
N ASP A 603 25.77 5.29 -12.03
CA ASP A 603 24.68 4.41 -11.66
C ASP A 603 23.58 5.16 -10.87
N PHE A 604 22.54 4.43 -10.48
CA PHE A 604 21.44 5.00 -9.72
C PHE A 604 21.88 5.54 -8.34
N ASP A 605 22.91 4.95 -7.73
CA ASP A 605 23.41 5.39 -6.42
C ASP A 605 24.13 6.73 -6.52
N ASP A 606 24.84 6.96 -7.61
CA ASP A 606 25.47 8.25 -7.90
C ASP A 606 24.41 9.35 -8.07
N TYR A 607 23.36 9.07 -8.83
CA TYR A 607 22.22 9.99 -8.99
C TYR A 607 21.55 10.31 -7.66
N ARG A 608 21.28 9.27 -6.84
CA ARG A 608 20.69 9.42 -5.51
C ARG A 608 21.52 10.31 -4.60
N LYS A 609 22.83 10.11 -4.59
CA LYS A 609 23.77 10.87 -3.78
C LYS A 609 23.79 12.33 -4.19
N GLU A 610 23.94 12.60 -5.48
CA GLU A 610 23.98 13.96 -6.04
C GLU A 610 22.68 14.72 -5.73
N LEU A 611 21.54 14.07 -5.89
CA LEU A 611 20.24 14.65 -5.56
C LEU A 611 20.13 15.04 -4.08
N LEU A 612 20.48 14.14 -3.17
CA LEU A 612 20.38 14.40 -1.73
C LEU A 612 21.37 15.49 -1.28
N GLU A 613 22.57 15.50 -1.84
CA GLU A 613 23.56 16.56 -1.59
C GLU A 613 23.05 17.93 -2.08
N SER A 614 22.39 17.97 -3.25
CA SER A 614 21.80 19.21 -3.78
C SER A 614 20.68 19.78 -2.90
N LEU A 615 19.98 18.91 -2.18
CA LEU A 615 18.94 19.28 -1.21
C LEU A 615 19.51 19.60 0.19
N GLY A 616 20.81 19.47 0.40
CA GLY A 616 21.47 19.67 1.68
C GLY A 616 21.17 18.59 2.72
N GLU A 617 20.77 17.42 2.28
CA GLU A 617 20.44 16.27 3.14
C GLU A 617 21.67 15.39 3.39
N VAL A 618 21.75 14.83 4.62
CA VAL A 618 22.73 13.80 4.94
C VAL A 618 22.27 12.48 4.33
N VAL A 619 23.13 11.86 3.54
CA VAL A 619 22.82 10.55 2.94
C VAL A 619 22.86 9.47 4.00
N ASN A 620 21.73 8.84 4.27
CA ASN A 620 21.64 7.69 5.14
C ASN A 620 22.01 6.41 4.38
N ASN A 621 22.77 5.53 5.01
CA ASN A 621 23.10 4.24 4.41
C ASN A 621 22.03 3.22 4.83
N PRO A 622 21.20 2.68 3.91
CA PRO A 622 20.10 1.79 4.22
C PRO A 622 20.54 0.52 4.97
N SER A 623 21.66 -0.05 4.58
CA SER A 623 22.20 -1.29 5.17
C SER A 623 22.58 -1.11 6.65
N ILE A 624 23.09 0.06 7.03
CA ILE A 624 23.44 0.38 8.41
C ILE A 624 22.18 0.69 9.22
N ALA A 625 21.24 1.46 8.66
CA ALA A 625 20.02 1.84 9.35
C ALA A 625 19.10 0.63 9.61
N ALA A 626 18.93 -0.27 8.62
CA ALA A 626 18.16 -1.48 8.76
C ALA A 626 18.78 -2.46 9.75
N ASN A 627 20.11 -2.63 9.75
CA ASN A 627 20.82 -3.49 10.70
C ASN A 627 20.79 -2.94 12.12
N ALA A 628 20.90 -1.62 12.31
CA ALA A 628 20.79 -0.99 13.62
C ALA A 628 19.40 -1.18 14.24
N ALA A 629 18.33 -1.14 13.44
CA ALA A 629 16.96 -1.38 13.89
C ALA A 629 16.70 -2.85 14.29
N VAL A 630 17.47 -3.79 13.78
CA VAL A 630 17.37 -5.23 14.13
C VAL A 630 18.10 -5.53 15.43
N LEU A 631 19.11 -4.73 15.79
CA LEU A 631 19.93 -4.92 17.00
C LEU A 631 19.35 -4.21 18.25
N GLN A 632 18.41 -3.30 18.09
CA GLN A 632 17.61 -2.71 19.16
C GLN A 632 16.31 -3.48 19.39
#